data_20bffc8b5a48c001a35749e84b014ad9
#
_entry.id   20bffc8b5a48c001a35749e84b014ad9
#
_cell.length_a   1.000
_cell.length_b   1.000
_cell.length_c   1.000
_cell.angle_alpha   90.00
_cell.angle_beta   90.00
_cell.angle_gamma   90.00
#
_symmetry.space_group_name_H-M   'P 1'
#
loop_
_entity.id
_entity.type
_entity.pdbx_description
1 polymer ?
#
loop_
_entity_poly.entity_id
_entity_poly.type
_entity_poly.pdbx_seq_one_letter_code
_entity_poly.pdbx_strand_id
1 'polypeptide(L)'
;MSAALRLYDLPGEFAAIEREIDESDGELSPDLEARIDALELTLEAKADAIAGLIRSADAESEAFDLEVQRLTARRNAARNRATRLKQYLHDTLDRLGRDRVEGRRFKVRLQRNGSPSIRWTRLPDDLPPEFRRVTIEPDGKAALAAYKAGELPEGFEATVGRHVRIS
;
A
#
# COMPACT_ATOMS: atom_id res chain seq x y z
N MET A 1 16.82 -12.73 42.92
CA MET A 1 15.50 -13.23 43.34
C MET A 1 14.51 -12.67 42.31
N SER A 2 14.18 -13.48 41.30
CA SER A 2 13.23 -13.14 40.26
C SER A 2 11.85 -13.11 40.88
N ALA A 3 11.15 -11.97 40.83
CA ALA A 3 9.77 -11.89 41.25
C ALA A 3 8.95 -12.60 40.18
N ALA A 4 8.43 -13.80 40.53
CA ALA A 4 7.49 -14.50 39.66
C ALA A 4 6.31 -13.56 39.38
N LEU A 5 6.15 -13.13 38.15
CA LEU A 5 4.98 -12.35 37.68
C LEU A 5 3.72 -13.16 38.00
N ARG A 6 2.84 -12.58 38.83
CA ARG A 6 1.57 -13.23 39.18
C ARG A 6 0.65 -13.22 37.95
N LEU A 7 -0.16 -14.25 37.82
CA LEU A 7 -1.10 -14.46 36.72
C LEU A 7 -1.99 -13.22 36.40
N TYR A 8 -2.14 -12.31 37.39
CA TYR A 8 -2.88 -11.06 37.27
C TYR A 8 -2.13 -9.89 36.63
N ASP A 9 -0.78 -9.99 36.50
CA ASP A 9 0.05 -8.92 35.92
C ASP A 9 0.27 -9.14 34.41
N LEU A 10 -0.04 -10.33 33.88
CA LEU A 10 0.15 -10.72 32.50
C LEU A 10 -0.59 -9.84 31.47
N PRO A 11 -1.89 -9.47 31.67
CA PRO A 11 -2.56 -8.57 30.73
C PRO A 11 -1.91 -7.20 30.63
N GLY A 12 -1.32 -6.73 31.74
CA GLY A 12 -0.60 -5.44 31.78
C GLY A 12 0.74 -5.47 31.03
N GLU A 13 1.48 -6.57 31.10
CA GLU A 13 2.75 -6.73 30.37
C GLU A 13 2.52 -6.86 28.87
N PHE A 14 1.52 -7.62 28.43
CA PHE A 14 1.19 -7.68 27.01
C PHE A 14 0.67 -6.36 26.45
N ALA A 15 -0.14 -5.61 27.21
CA ALA A 15 -0.57 -4.27 26.80
C ALA A 15 0.59 -3.26 26.76
N ALA A 16 1.63 -3.44 27.57
CA ALA A 16 2.83 -2.63 27.50
C ALA A 16 3.67 -2.99 26.25
N ILE A 17 3.79 -4.27 25.94
CA ILE A 17 4.48 -4.77 24.73
C ILE A 17 3.75 -4.27 23.47
N GLU A 18 2.43 -4.38 23.40
CA GLU A 18 1.61 -3.89 22.29
C GLU A 18 1.88 -2.39 22.03
N ARG A 19 1.80 -1.57 23.09
CA ARG A 19 2.07 -0.14 22.97
C ARG A 19 3.47 0.18 22.47
N GLU A 20 4.48 -0.57 22.94
CA GLU A 20 5.87 -0.36 22.53
C GLU A 20 6.11 -0.78 21.07
N ILE A 21 5.43 -1.83 20.58
CA ILE A 21 5.41 -2.21 19.17
C ILE A 21 4.77 -1.09 18.33
N ASP A 22 3.64 -0.53 18.78
CA ASP A 22 2.96 0.58 18.09
C ASP A 22 3.83 1.85 18.04
N GLU A 23 4.53 2.18 19.14
CA GLU A 23 5.45 3.33 19.21
C GLU A 23 6.71 3.14 18.34
N SER A 24 7.07 1.90 17.96
CA SER A 24 8.21 1.56 17.11
C SER A 24 7.85 1.27 15.63
N ASP A 25 6.71 1.78 15.16
CA ASP A 25 6.21 1.53 13.78
C ASP A 25 6.04 0.02 13.47
N GLY A 26 5.71 -0.79 14.47
CA GLY A 26 5.51 -2.22 14.33
C GLY A 26 6.81 -3.05 14.37
N GLU A 27 7.95 -2.46 14.74
CA GLU A 27 9.20 -3.21 14.89
C GLU A 27 9.21 -4.04 16.18
N LEU A 28 9.48 -5.34 16.04
CA LEU A 28 9.75 -6.22 17.17
C LEU A 28 11.25 -6.18 17.49
N SER A 29 11.63 -5.31 18.43
CA SER A 29 13.04 -5.18 18.81
C SER A 29 13.56 -6.44 19.55
N PRO A 30 14.88 -6.73 19.53
CA PRO A 30 15.47 -7.84 20.28
C PRO A 30 15.18 -7.76 21.78
N ASP A 31 15.04 -6.57 22.35
CA ASP A 31 14.67 -6.34 23.75
C ASP A 31 13.22 -6.76 24.02
N LEU A 32 12.30 -6.45 23.10
CA LEU A 32 10.90 -6.88 23.18
C LEU A 32 10.77 -8.40 23.04
N GLU A 33 11.51 -9.01 22.11
CA GLU A 33 11.59 -10.46 21.98
C GLU A 33 12.09 -11.12 23.28
N ALA A 34 13.17 -10.60 23.86
CA ALA A 34 13.71 -11.11 25.12
C ALA A 34 12.72 -10.94 26.30
N ARG A 35 11.93 -9.87 26.33
CA ARG A 35 10.87 -9.70 27.34
C ARG A 35 9.73 -10.69 27.16
N ILE A 36 9.29 -10.94 25.94
CA ILE A 36 8.28 -11.97 25.63
C ILE A 36 8.80 -13.35 26.05
N ASP A 37 10.05 -13.64 25.76
CA ASP A 37 10.67 -14.92 26.12
C ASP A 37 10.85 -15.09 27.64
N ALA A 38 11.11 -14.01 28.35
CA ALA A 38 11.28 -14.02 29.80
C ALA A 38 9.96 -14.20 30.59
N LEU A 39 8.81 -14.08 29.93
CA LEU A 39 7.53 -14.35 30.59
C LEU A 39 7.42 -15.83 30.95
N GLU A 40 7.23 -16.12 32.26
CA GLU A 40 7.08 -17.50 32.76
C GLU A 40 5.67 -18.05 32.43
N LEU A 41 5.42 -18.25 31.12
CA LEU A 41 4.18 -18.79 30.58
C LEU A 41 4.42 -20.14 29.91
N THR A 42 3.39 -20.97 29.84
CA THR A 42 3.41 -22.14 28.96
C THR A 42 3.47 -21.69 27.49
N LEU A 43 4.01 -22.53 26.62
CA LEU A 43 4.09 -22.24 25.19
C LEU A 43 2.69 -21.93 24.59
N GLU A 44 1.66 -22.66 25.05
CA GLU A 44 0.29 -22.45 24.62
C GLU A 44 -0.22 -21.08 25.03
N ALA A 45 -0.01 -20.66 26.27
CA ALA A 45 -0.43 -19.34 26.76
C ALA A 45 0.29 -18.19 26.04
N LYS A 46 1.58 -18.34 25.74
CA LYS A 46 2.33 -17.39 24.92
C LYS A 46 1.76 -17.32 23.49
N ALA A 47 1.50 -18.48 22.89
CA ALA A 47 0.94 -18.53 21.53
C ALA A 47 -0.42 -17.88 21.44
N ASP A 48 -1.30 -18.12 22.43
CA ASP A 48 -2.64 -17.49 22.47
C ASP A 48 -2.54 -15.97 22.64
N ALA A 49 -1.64 -15.49 23.51
CA ALA A 49 -1.45 -14.05 23.72
C ALA A 49 -0.90 -13.37 22.45
N ILE A 50 0.14 -13.93 21.83
CA ILE A 50 0.72 -13.41 20.58
C ILE A 50 -0.31 -13.45 19.43
N ALA A 51 -1.11 -14.53 19.33
CA ALA A 51 -2.19 -14.64 18.36
C ALA A 51 -3.26 -13.56 18.58
N GLY A 52 -3.54 -13.20 19.83
CA GLY A 52 -4.43 -12.09 20.19
C GLY A 52 -3.89 -10.75 19.68
N LEU A 53 -2.61 -10.44 19.90
CA LEU A 53 -1.94 -9.23 19.39
C LEU A 53 -1.99 -9.17 17.85
N ILE A 54 -1.67 -10.28 17.19
CA ILE A 54 -1.70 -10.34 15.71
C ILE A 54 -3.12 -10.03 15.20
N ARG A 55 -4.16 -10.62 15.80
CA ARG A 55 -5.55 -10.38 15.40
C ARG A 55 -6.00 -8.94 15.66
N SER A 56 -5.53 -8.32 16.74
CA SER A 56 -5.79 -6.90 17.03
C SER A 56 -5.17 -6.01 15.95
N ALA A 57 -3.90 -6.23 15.64
CA ALA A 57 -3.19 -5.49 14.59
C ALA A 57 -3.80 -5.68 13.20
N ASP A 58 -4.19 -6.91 12.84
CA ASP A 58 -4.88 -7.20 11.58
C ASP A 58 -6.21 -6.43 11.48
N ALA A 59 -7.02 -6.43 12.54
CA ALA A 59 -8.30 -5.73 12.58
C ALA A 59 -8.12 -4.20 12.48
N GLU A 60 -7.09 -3.65 13.12
CA GLU A 60 -6.74 -2.22 13.02
C GLU A 60 -6.27 -1.86 11.61
N SER A 61 -5.42 -2.70 11.01
CA SER A 61 -4.98 -2.53 9.61
C SER A 61 -6.17 -2.50 8.65
N GLU A 62 -7.13 -3.41 8.79
CA GLU A 62 -8.36 -3.42 7.98
C GLU A 62 -9.18 -2.12 8.17
N ALA A 63 -9.28 -1.62 9.39
CA ALA A 63 -9.98 -0.37 9.68
C ALA A 63 -9.29 0.84 9.01
N PHE A 64 -7.96 0.90 9.05
CA PHE A 64 -7.19 1.92 8.32
C PHE A 64 -7.34 1.82 6.82
N ASP A 65 -7.36 0.62 6.24
CA ASP A 65 -7.59 0.42 4.81
C ASP A 65 -8.96 0.96 4.36
N LEU A 66 -10.00 0.73 5.13
CA LEU A 66 -11.33 1.30 4.87
C LEU A 66 -11.30 2.84 4.92
N GLU A 67 -10.60 3.42 5.89
CA GLU A 67 -10.48 4.88 6.00
C GLU A 67 -9.64 5.47 4.85
N VAL A 68 -8.55 4.81 4.45
CA VAL A 68 -7.75 5.19 3.27
C VAL A 68 -8.61 5.16 2.00
N GLN A 69 -9.44 4.13 1.81
CA GLN A 69 -10.38 4.06 0.69
C GLN A 69 -11.38 5.21 0.72
N ARG A 70 -11.98 5.50 1.88
CA ARG A 70 -12.92 6.60 2.08
C ARG A 70 -12.29 7.95 1.77
N LEU A 71 -11.10 8.22 2.31
CA LEU A 71 -10.37 9.47 2.07
C LEU A 71 -9.92 9.60 0.61
N THR A 72 -9.49 8.49 -0.01
CA THR A 72 -9.12 8.44 -1.42
C THR A 72 -10.31 8.79 -2.32
N ALA A 73 -11.49 8.23 -2.05
CA ALA A 73 -12.71 8.56 -2.79
C ALA A 73 -13.06 10.06 -2.67
N ARG A 74 -12.97 10.62 -1.46
CA ARG A 74 -13.22 12.06 -1.22
C ARG A 74 -12.21 12.95 -1.95
N ARG A 75 -10.92 12.59 -1.89
CA ARG A 75 -9.85 13.28 -2.63
C ARG A 75 -10.12 13.27 -4.13
N ASN A 76 -10.48 12.11 -4.68
CA ASN A 76 -10.76 11.96 -6.11
C ASN A 76 -12.00 12.77 -6.52
N ALA A 77 -13.06 12.78 -5.72
CA ALA A 77 -14.24 13.62 -5.95
C ALA A 77 -13.90 15.12 -5.97
N ALA A 78 -13.04 15.57 -5.04
CA ALA A 78 -12.58 16.96 -5.02
C ALA A 78 -11.72 17.30 -6.25
N ARG A 79 -10.80 16.41 -6.65
CA ARG A 79 -9.99 16.56 -7.87
C ARG A 79 -10.86 16.62 -9.12
N ASN A 80 -11.81 15.71 -9.26
CA ASN A 80 -12.73 15.67 -10.40
C ASN A 80 -13.56 16.94 -10.49
N ARG A 81 -14.06 17.45 -9.37
CA ARG A 81 -14.79 18.73 -9.32
C ARG A 81 -13.90 19.88 -9.79
N ALA A 82 -12.67 19.97 -9.30
CA ALA A 82 -11.72 21.01 -9.72
C ALA A 82 -11.41 20.92 -11.22
N THR A 83 -11.19 19.71 -11.73
CA THR A 83 -10.92 19.46 -13.16
C THR A 83 -12.12 19.89 -14.02
N ARG A 84 -13.34 19.50 -13.64
CA ARG A 84 -14.57 19.89 -14.38
C ARG A 84 -14.79 21.40 -14.39
N LEU A 85 -14.51 22.08 -13.26
CA LEU A 85 -14.63 23.54 -13.19
C LEU A 85 -13.55 24.24 -14.04
N LYS A 86 -12.33 23.71 -14.07
CA LYS A 86 -11.27 24.22 -14.97
C LYS A 86 -11.66 24.03 -16.43
N GLN A 87 -12.20 22.87 -16.80
CA GLN A 87 -12.66 22.61 -18.15
C GLN A 87 -13.80 23.56 -18.54
N TYR A 88 -14.78 23.75 -17.66
CA TYR A 88 -15.88 24.71 -17.89
C TYR A 88 -15.36 26.13 -18.13
N LEU A 89 -14.39 26.60 -17.32
CA LEU A 89 -13.77 27.91 -17.52
C LEU A 89 -13.01 27.99 -18.84
N HIS A 90 -12.26 26.95 -19.19
CA HIS A 90 -11.56 26.85 -20.47
C HIS A 90 -12.55 27.01 -21.64
N ASP A 91 -13.58 26.16 -21.70
CA ASP A 91 -14.56 26.12 -22.79
C ASP A 91 -15.36 27.43 -22.87
N THR A 92 -15.60 28.04 -21.72
CA THR A 92 -16.30 29.35 -21.69
C THR A 92 -15.42 30.46 -22.24
N LEU A 93 -14.14 30.53 -21.86
CA LEU A 93 -13.21 31.53 -22.35
C LEU A 93 -12.94 31.34 -23.85
N ASP A 94 -12.75 30.10 -24.29
CA ASP A 94 -12.56 29.78 -25.72
C ASP A 94 -13.76 30.20 -26.56
N ARG A 95 -14.96 29.84 -26.14
CA ARG A 95 -16.22 30.26 -26.84
C ARG A 95 -16.41 31.77 -26.92
N LEU A 96 -15.92 32.51 -25.90
CA LEU A 96 -15.98 33.98 -25.87
C LEU A 96 -14.81 34.63 -26.59
N GLY A 97 -13.85 33.89 -27.14
CA GLY A 97 -12.65 34.38 -27.76
C GLY A 97 -11.77 35.21 -26.81
N ARG A 98 -11.75 34.86 -25.53
CA ARG A 98 -11.02 35.61 -24.51
C ARG A 98 -9.95 34.74 -23.87
N ASP A 99 -8.71 35.14 -24.00
CA ASP A 99 -7.59 34.46 -23.36
C ASP A 99 -7.43 34.83 -21.87
N ARG A 100 -8.10 35.90 -21.42
CA ARG A 100 -7.93 36.40 -20.04
C ARG A 100 -9.21 37.06 -19.53
N VAL A 101 -9.49 36.83 -18.24
CA VAL A 101 -10.54 37.50 -17.47
C VAL A 101 -10.01 37.86 -16.09
N GLU A 102 -10.27 39.08 -15.64
CA GLU A 102 -9.95 39.54 -14.29
C GLU A 102 -11.22 39.67 -13.47
N GLY A 103 -11.37 38.84 -12.45
CA GLY A 103 -12.41 38.96 -11.45
C GLY A 103 -11.91 39.78 -10.25
N ARG A 104 -12.82 40.02 -9.28
CA ARG A 104 -12.47 40.80 -8.06
C ARG A 104 -11.37 40.15 -7.21
N ARG A 105 -11.23 38.82 -7.22
CA ARG A 105 -10.29 38.05 -6.39
C ARG A 105 -9.24 37.28 -7.19
N PHE A 106 -9.59 36.83 -8.39
CA PHE A 106 -8.74 35.96 -9.18
C PHE A 106 -8.62 36.45 -10.62
N LYS A 107 -7.44 36.25 -11.18
CA LYS A 107 -7.18 36.40 -12.61
C LYS A 107 -7.15 35.02 -13.24
N VAL A 108 -7.91 34.83 -14.29
CA VAL A 108 -7.96 33.58 -15.06
C VAL A 108 -7.43 33.86 -16.45
N ARG A 109 -6.56 33.02 -16.96
CA ARG A 109 -6.04 33.09 -18.32
C ARG A 109 -5.88 31.71 -18.92
N LEU A 110 -6.12 31.59 -20.22
CA LEU A 110 -5.74 30.44 -21.01
C LEU A 110 -4.24 30.54 -21.29
N GLN A 111 -3.51 29.48 -21.00
CA GLN A 111 -2.09 29.38 -21.22
C GLN A 111 -1.81 28.22 -22.17
N ARG A 112 -1.01 28.48 -23.21
CA ARG A 112 -0.56 27.41 -24.09
C ARG A 112 0.43 26.52 -23.34
N ASN A 113 0.30 25.22 -23.52
CA ASN A 113 1.26 24.26 -23.00
C ASN A 113 2.61 24.45 -23.72
N GLY A 114 3.73 24.38 -23.00
CA GLY A 114 5.06 24.61 -23.58
C GLY A 114 5.49 23.52 -24.59
N SER A 115 4.96 22.29 -24.44
CA SER A 115 5.25 21.18 -25.34
C SER A 115 3.94 20.60 -25.88
N PRO A 116 3.91 20.19 -27.16
CA PRO A 116 2.76 19.50 -27.72
C PRO A 116 2.59 18.13 -27.05
N SER A 117 1.33 17.70 -26.85
CA SER A 117 1.05 16.33 -26.47
C SER A 117 1.10 15.45 -27.72
N ILE A 118 1.91 14.40 -27.66
CA ILE A 118 2.02 13.41 -28.74
C ILE A 118 1.08 12.25 -28.40
N ARG A 119 0.23 11.90 -29.35
CA ARG A 119 -0.66 10.75 -29.26
C ARG A 119 -0.36 9.79 -30.41
N TRP A 120 -0.15 8.53 -30.10
CA TRP A 120 -0.09 7.49 -31.14
C TRP A 120 -1.51 7.09 -31.57
N THR A 121 -1.66 6.85 -32.85
CA THR A 121 -2.96 6.50 -33.50
C THR A 121 -2.96 5.08 -34.03
N ARG A 122 -1.88 4.33 -33.83
CA ARG A 122 -1.69 2.93 -34.25
C ARG A 122 -1.41 2.06 -33.04
N LEU A 123 -1.52 0.75 -33.21
CA LEU A 123 -1.09 -0.21 -32.18
C LEU A 123 0.42 -0.12 -31.96
N PRO A 124 0.92 -0.44 -30.75
CA PRO A 124 2.36 -0.40 -30.49
C PRO A 124 3.20 -1.20 -31.48
N ASP A 125 2.70 -2.34 -31.97
CA ASP A 125 3.40 -3.20 -32.92
C ASP A 125 3.49 -2.63 -34.34
N ASP A 126 2.62 -1.67 -34.67
CA ASP A 126 2.61 -0.97 -35.96
C ASP A 126 3.49 0.29 -35.96
N LEU A 127 4.06 0.66 -34.80
CA LEU A 127 4.97 1.80 -34.72
C LEU A 127 6.37 1.41 -35.19
N PRO A 128 7.16 2.36 -35.71
CA PRO A 128 8.57 2.13 -36.02
C PRO A 128 9.35 1.66 -34.77
N PRO A 129 10.33 0.76 -34.91
CA PRO A 129 11.05 0.16 -33.79
C PRO A 129 11.65 1.19 -32.82
N GLU A 130 12.12 2.33 -33.30
CA GLU A 130 12.72 3.41 -32.52
C GLU A 130 11.74 4.11 -31.56
N PHE A 131 10.43 3.96 -31.80
CA PHE A 131 9.35 4.51 -30.96
C PHE A 131 8.65 3.46 -30.11
N ARG A 132 9.18 2.23 -30.06
CA ARG A 132 8.67 1.12 -29.26
C ARG A 132 9.61 0.84 -28.09
N ARG A 133 9.03 0.47 -26.95
CA ARG A 133 9.77 -0.14 -25.84
C ARG A 133 9.30 -1.57 -25.67
N VAL A 134 10.19 -2.52 -25.84
CA VAL A 134 9.94 -3.93 -25.52
C VAL A 134 10.47 -4.19 -24.13
N THR A 135 9.61 -4.62 -23.21
CA THR A 135 10.00 -5.04 -21.86
C THR A 135 9.95 -6.56 -21.80
N ILE A 136 11.07 -7.15 -21.42
CA ILE A 136 11.18 -8.61 -21.24
C ILE A 136 11.16 -8.85 -19.73
N GLU A 137 10.15 -9.56 -19.28
CA GLU A 137 9.98 -9.92 -17.86
C GLU A 137 9.86 -11.44 -17.73
N PRO A 138 10.40 -12.03 -16.63
CA PRO A 138 10.21 -13.44 -16.36
C PRO A 138 8.73 -13.79 -16.19
N ASP A 139 8.25 -14.82 -16.85
CA ASP A 139 6.89 -15.32 -16.63
C ASP A 139 6.85 -16.31 -15.46
N GLY A 140 6.65 -15.78 -14.26
CA GLY A 140 6.55 -16.57 -13.04
C GLY A 140 5.36 -17.55 -13.03
N LYS A 141 4.29 -17.29 -13.80
CA LYS A 141 3.16 -18.22 -13.91
C LYS A 141 3.51 -19.42 -14.76
N ALA A 142 4.18 -19.20 -15.89
CA ALA A 142 4.68 -20.27 -16.74
C ALA A 142 5.72 -21.12 -15.99
N ALA A 143 6.65 -20.48 -15.28
CA ALA A 143 7.64 -21.18 -14.46
C ALA A 143 7.00 -22.02 -13.33
N LEU A 144 5.96 -21.51 -12.66
CA LEU A 144 5.22 -22.27 -11.64
C LEU A 144 4.44 -23.44 -12.24
N ALA A 145 3.90 -23.29 -13.43
CA ALA A 145 3.24 -24.39 -14.13
C ALA A 145 4.23 -25.51 -14.52
N ALA A 146 5.41 -25.13 -15.03
CA ALA A 146 6.49 -26.06 -15.33
C ALA A 146 6.99 -26.78 -14.07
N TYR A 147 7.18 -26.05 -12.95
CA TYR A 147 7.52 -26.64 -11.67
C TYR A 147 6.52 -27.69 -11.19
N LYS A 148 5.21 -27.39 -11.32
CA LYS A 148 4.13 -28.35 -10.97
C LYS A 148 4.11 -29.57 -11.89
N ALA A 149 4.60 -29.45 -13.12
CA ALA A 149 4.76 -30.56 -14.06
C ALA A 149 6.05 -31.36 -13.82
N GLY A 150 6.90 -30.94 -12.88
CA GLY A 150 8.18 -31.60 -12.55
C GLY A 150 9.39 -31.11 -13.37
N GLU A 151 9.21 -30.02 -14.13
CA GLU A 151 10.25 -29.46 -15.01
C GLU A 151 10.46 -27.96 -14.67
N LEU A 152 11.32 -27.67 -13.68
CA LEU A 152 11.68 -26.29 -13.39
C LEU A 152 12.70 -25.80 -14.43
N PRO A 153 12.42 -24.69 -15.16
CA PRO A 153 13.36 -24.15 -16.14
C PRO A 153 14.64 -23.65 -15.49
N GLU A 154 15.76 -23.73 -16.22
CA GLU A 154 17.03 -23.17 -15.79
C GLU A 154 16.91 -21.65 -15.53
N GLY A 155 17.53 -21.19 -14.44
CA GLY A 155 17.45 -19.79 -14.01
C GLY A 155 16.28 -19.47 -13.07
N PHE A 156 15.47 -20.47 -12.69
CA PHE A 156 14.44 -20.35 -11.67
C PHE A 156 14.76 -21.22 -10.46
N GLU A 157 14.41 -20.73 -9.29
CA GLU A 157 14.52 -21.46 -8.02
C GLU A 157 13.14 -21.55 -7.38
N ALA A 158 12.75 -22.74 -6.93
CA ALA A 158 11.49 -22.97 -6.24
C ALA A 158 11.72 -23.14 -4.74
N THR A 159 11.11 -22.28 -3.95
CA THR A 159 11.16 -22.33 -2.49
C THR A 159 9.75 -22.45 -1.92
N VAL A 160 9.54 -23.44 -1.04
CA VAL A 160 8.29 -23.60 -0.29
C VAL A 160 8.50 -23.05 1.11
N GLY A 161 7.90 -21.90 1.38
CA GLY A 161 7.93 -21.28 2.71
C GLY A 161 6.94 -21.94 3.68
N ARG A 162 7.14 -21.68 4.97
CA ARG A 162 6.17 -21.99 6.04
C ARG A 162 5.65 -20.67 6.60
N HIS A 163 4.40 -20.66 6.99
CA HIS A 163 3.78 -19.48 7.63
C HIS A 163 2.94 -19.92 8.83
N VAL A 164 2.77 -19.03 9.78
CA VAL A 164 1.89 -19.23 10.93
C VAL A 164 0.43 -19.01 10.47
N ARG A 165 -0.45 -19.92 10.85
CA ARG A 165 -1.89 -19.78 10.64
C ARG A 165 -2.58 -19.72 11.99
N ILE A 166 -3.33 -18.68 12.25
CA ILE A 166 -4.18 -18.50 13.42
C ILE A 166 -5.61 -18.84 13.02
N SER A 167 -6.18 -19.85 13.66
CA SER A 167 -7.55 -20.33 13.39
C SER A 167 -8.52 -20.00 14.52
#